data_2137e88c91be8567b79447afad5dc1a3
#
_entry.id   2137e88c91be8567b79447afad5dc1a3
#
_cell.length_a   1.000
_cell.length_b   1.000
_cell.length_c   1.000
_cell.angle_alpha   90.00
_cell.angle_beta   90.00
_cell.angle_gamma   90.00
#
_symmetry.space_group_name_H-M   'P 1'
#
loop_
_entity.id
_entity.type
_entity.pdbx_description
1 polymer ?
#
loop_
_entity_poly.entity_id
_entity_poly.type
_entity_poly.pdbx_seq_one_letter_code
_entity_poly.pdbx_strand_id
1 'polypeptide(L)'
;EISKASVSIATLVSNEVFKAESGPGRTEKGLPGVENQRTDSFLRVLLIGGSGKMGSIILKNLLDHGNIHVLATKRNHAVTGSAKGALTVVEYGERYDYLEQADVIISATESPHYTLTAGEAAGYLADGRERLFIDIAVPADMDKDIGTLPGCRLISIDDFERLASRNNIRKQQAILDAGEMMARELDTLYKTLAFHDAAGRLDTWKERFAGCGPDKILYFLRDKLDAASFEAVLKVCEENQE
;
A
#
# COMPACT_ATOMS: atom_id res chain seq x y z
N GLU A 1 15.97 3.21 -10.61
CA GLU A 1 14.60 2.64 -10.58
C GLU A 1 14.50 1.34 -9.77
N ILE A 2 15.44 0.41 -9.89
CA ILE A 2 15.47 -0.88 -9.16
C ILE A 2 15.45 -0.69 -7.63
N SER A 3 16.13 0.33 -7.10
CA SER A 3 16.20 0.60 -5.66
C SER A 3 14.86 1.02 -5.04
N LYS A 4 14.04 1.81 -5.75
CA LYS A 4 12.71 2.24 -5.28
C LYS A 4 11.70 1.10 -5.31
N ALA A 5 11.76 0.22 -6.33
CA ALA A 5 10.91 -0.96 -6.42
C ALA A 5 11.20 -1.95 -5.28
N SER A 6 12.48 -2.17 -4.96
CA SER A 6 12.91 -3.07 -3.88
C SER A 6 12.39 -2.62 -2.51
N VAL A 7 12.45 -1.33 -2.20
CA VAL A 7 11.90 -0.77 -0.95
C VAL A 7 10.39 -0.93 -0.90
N SER A 8 9.70 -0.76 -2.02
CA SER A 8 8.24 -0.95 -2.09
C SER A 8 7.83 -2.40 -1.78
N ILE A 9 8.51 -3.39 -2.36
CA ILE A 9 8.22 -4.82 -2.11
C ILE A 9 8.52 -5.17 -0.65
N ALA A 10 9.68 -4.78 -0.11
CA ALA A 10 10.01 -5.04 1.29
C ALA A 10 8.97 -4.45 2.26
N THR A 11 8.45 -3.27 1.96
CA THR A 11 7.37 -2.65 2.75
C THR A 11 6.07 -3.44 2.64
N LEU A 12 5.70 -3.92 1.44
CA LEU A 12 4.51 -4.74 1.26
C LEU A 12 4.62 -6.07 2.00
N VAL A 13 5.77 -6.73 1.94
CA VAL A 13 6.06 -7.96 2.71
C VAL A 13 5.90 -7.70 4.20
N SER A 14 6.54 -6.66 4.73
CA SER A 14 6.43 -6.31 6.15
C SER A 14 4.97 -6.04 6.56
N ASN A 15 4.19 -5.37 5.72
CA ASN A 15 2.77 -5.12 5.97
C ASN A 15 1.93 -6.42 6.00
N GLU A 16 2.24 -7.42 5.16
CA GLU A 16 1.56 -8.71 5.23
C GLU A 16 1.88 -9.46 6.53
N VAL A 17 3.13 -9.36 7.00
CA VAL A 17 3.54 -9.90 8.31
C VAL A 17 2.78 -9.21 9.45
N PHE A 18 2.66 -7.89 9.42
CA PHE A 18 1.93 -7.11 10.45
C PHE A 18 0.42 -7.42 10.46
N LYS A 19 -0.17 -7.72 9.29
CA LYS A 19 -1.55 -8.21 9.22
C LYS A 19 -1.72 -9.59 9.86
N ALA A 20 -0.73 -10.48 9.70
CA ALA A 20 -0.74 -11.79 10.34
C ALA A 20 -0.61 -11.69 11.87
N GLU A 21 0.09 -10.66 12.39
CA GLU A 21 0.13 -10.36 13.82
C GLU A 21 -1.25 -9.95 14.36
N SER A 22 -1.98 -9.13 13.60
CA SER A 22 -3.28 -8.56 13.99
C SER A 22 -4.48 -9.47 13.71
N GLY A 23 -4.27 -10.67 13.21
CA GLY A 23 -5.32 -11.61 12.79
C GLY A 23 -6.21 -12.12 13.93
N PRO A 24 -7.48 -12.51 13.65
CA PRO A 24 -8.51 -12.83 14.65
C PRO A 24 -8.21 -14.07 15.50
N GLY A 25 -7.16 -14.83 15.24
CA GLY A 25 -6.74 -16.00 16.02
C GLY A 25 -5.81 -15.71 17.20
N ARG A 26 -5.38 -14.46 17.40
CA ARG A 26 -4.39 -14.05 18.42
C ARG A 26 -4.93 -13.18 19.55
N THR A 27 -6.24 -12.96 19.61
CA THR A 27 -6.83 -12.25 20.76
C THR A 27 -6.78 -13.13 22.00
N GLU A 28 -6.40 -12.54 23.14
CA GLU A 28 -6.28 -13.11 24.50
C GLU A 28 -7.59 -13.68 25.09
N LYS A 29 -8.45 -14.29 24.28
CA LYS A 29 -9.65 -14.98 24.80
C LYS A 29 -9.53 -16.48 24.51
N GLY A 30 -8.79 -17.15 25.37
CA GLY A 30 -8.91 -18.58 25.52
C GLY A 30 -10.36 -18.95 25.81
N LEU A 31 -10.98 -19.75 24.92
CA LEU A 31 -12.17 -20.50 25.28
C LEU A 31 -11.82 -21.42 26.49
N PRO A 32 -12.62 -21.42 27.55
CA PRO A 32 -12.34 -22.25 28.68
C PRO A 32 -12.47 -23.74 28.29
N GLY A 33 -11.34 -24.44 28.30
CA GLY A 33 -11.31 -25.90 28.10
C GLY A 33 -10.35 -26.44 27.03
N VAL A 34 -9.62 -25.57 26.30
CA VAL A 34 -8.54 -26.01 25.38
C VAL A 34 -7.24 -25.38 25.86
N GLU A 35 -6.46 -26.14 26.61
CA GLU A 35 -5.07 -25.81 26.96
C GLU A 35 -4.20 -25.91 25.69
N ASN A 36 -4.24 -24.93 24.82
CA ASN A 36 -3.23 -24.73 23.80
C ASN A 36 -2.17 -23.80 24.38
N GLN A 37 -1.15 -24.41 24.98
CA GLN A 37 -0.04 -23.77 25.68
C GLN A 37 0.86 -22.97 24.70
N ARG A 38 0.48 -21.75 24.33
CA ARG A 38 1.42 -20.72 23.93
C ARG A 38 1.01 -19.38 24.51
N THR A 39 1.64 -19.02 25.61
CA THR A 39 1.61 -17.70 26.25
C THR A 39 2.54 -16.69 25.57
N ASP A 40 3.08 -17.00 24.39
CA ASP A 40 3.98 -16.11 23.67
C ASP A 40 3.18 -15.07 22.86
N SER A 41 3.20 -13.83 23.33
CA SER A 41 2.58 -12.68 22.68
C SER A 41 3.29 -12.23 21.39
N PHE A 42 4.41 -12.86 21.01
CA PHE A 42 5.23 -12.49 19.86
C PHE A 42 4.91 -13.30 18.61
N LEU A 43 4.86 -12.62 17.45
CA LEU A 43 4.84 -13.26 16.14
C LEU A 43 6.24 -13.81 15.83
N ARG A 44 6.35 -15.10 15.48
CA ARG A 44 7.64 -15.72 15.12
C ARG A 44 7.79 -15.76 13.61
N VAL A 45 8.82 -15.11 13.13
CA VAL A 45 9.13 -15.00 11.70
C VAL A 45 10.45 -15.70 11.40
N LEU A 46 10.43 -16.74 10.57
CA LEU A 46 11.65 -17.34 10.02
C LEU A 46 12.02 -16.58 8.74
N LEU A 47 13.16 -15.90 8.74
CA LEU A 47 13.68 -15.16 7.60
C LEU A 47 14.89 -15.87 6.99
N ILE A 48 14.73 -16.45 5.82
CA ILE A 48 15.78 -17.09 5.04
C ILE A 48 16.37 -16.05 4.09
N GLY A 49 17.69 -15.85 4.17
CA GLY A 49 18.39 -14.83 3.37
C GLY A 49 18.40 -13.43 3.97
N GLY A 50 18.32 -13.31 5.30
CA GLY A 50 18.31 -12.03 6.01
C GLY A 50 19.55 -11.15 5.83
N SER A 51 20.67 -11.70 5.37
CA SER A 51 21.91 -10.96 5.03
C SER A 51 21.92 -10.39 3.62
N GLY A 52 20.98 -10.79 2.75
CA GLY A 52 20.82 -10.28 1.38
C GLY A 52 20.26 -8.85 1.34
N LYS A 53 20.31 -8.22 0.15
CA LYS A 53 19.86 -6.84 -0.05
C LYS A 53 18.39 -6.65 0.35
N MET A 54 17.50 -7.55 -0.07
CA MET A 54 16.09 -7.49 0.24
C MET A 54 15.82 -7.94 1.68
N GLY A 55 16.43 -9.07 2.09
CA GLY A 55 16.27 -9.63 3.42
C GLY A 55 16.70 -8.67 4.53
N SER A 56 17.78 -7.89 4.36
CA SER A 56 18.24 -6.93 5.35
C SER A 56 17.25 -5.76 5.56
N ILE A 57 16.56 -5.33 4.50
CA ILE A 57 15.53 -4.28 4.61
C ILE A 57 14.31 -4.82 5.36
N ILE A 58 13.88 -6.04 5.01
CA ILE A 58 12.75 -6.70 5.69
C ILE A 58 13.09 -6.93 7.16
N LEU A 59 14.29 -7.48 7.45
CA LEU A 59 14.75 -7.70 8.81
C LEU A 59 14.67 -6.42 9.65
N LYS A 60 15.19 -5.31 9.12
CA LYS A 60 15.13 -4.02 9.79
C LYS A 60 13.68 -3.59 10.07
N ASN A 61 12.80 -3.65 9.08
CA ASN A 61 11.41 -3.27 9.23
C ASN A 61 10.69 -4.11 10.29
N LEU A 62 10.96 -5.43 10.34
CA LEU A 62 10.36 -6.33 11.31
C LEU A 62 10.85 -6.05 12.74
N LEU A 63 12.16 -5.82 12.90
CA LEU A 63 12.75 -5.52 14.20
C LEU A 63 12.30 -4.17 14.74
N ASP A 64 12.05 -3.18 13.89
CA ASP A 64 11.57 -1.85 14.30
C ASP A 64 10.12 -1.90 14.82
N HIS A 65 9.34 -2.93 14.48
CA HIS A 65 7.94 -3.08 14.89
C HIS A 65 7.74 -3.51 16.37
N GLY A 66 8.68 -4.23 16.95
CA GLY A 66 8.77 -4.49 18.40
C GLY A 66 8.09 -5.75 18.93
N ASN A 67 7.01 -6.26 18.33
CA ASN A 67 6.28 -7.46 18.77
C ASN A 67 6.58 -8.71 17.93
N ILE A 68 7.71 -8.71 17.23
CA ILE A 68 8.11 -9.78 16.33
C ILE A 68 9.42 -10.38 16.80
N HIS A 69 9.48 -11.70 16.87
CA HIS A 69 10.70 -12.44 17.06
C HIS A 69 11.17 -13.01 15.72
N VAL A 70 12.31 -12.54 15.23
CA VAL A 70 12.85 -12.96 13.94
C VAL A 70 13.92 -14.03 14.16
N LEU A 71 13.74 -15.18 13.52
CA LEU A 71 14.73 -16.25 13.38
C LEU A 71 15.38 -16.06 12.00
N ALA A 72 16.56 -15.46 11.94
CA ALA A 72 17.22 -15.18 10.67
C ALA A 72 18.30 -16.23 10.39
N THR A 73 18.23 -16.86 9.20
CA THR A 73 19.25 -17.84 8.82
C THR A 73 20.52 -17.15 8.36
N LYS A 74 21.68 -17.72 8.70
CA LYS A 74 22.99 -17.34 8.16
C LYS A 74 23.63 -18.52 7.41
N ARG A 75 24.40 -18.21 6.36
CA ARG A 75 25.34 -19.14 5.71
C ARG A 75 26.77 -18.72 6.03
N ASN A 76 27.23 -17.61 5.50
CA ASN A 76 28.63 -17.14 5.60
C ASN A 76 28.76 -15.69 6.03
N HIS A 77 27.66 -14.95 6.16
CA HIS A 77 27.68 -13.52 6.51
C HIS A 77 26.96 -13.28 7.82
N ALA A 78 27.49 -12.37 8.62
CA ALA A 78 26.86 -11.98 9.87
C ALA A 78 25.50 -11.29 9.57
N VAL A 79 24.46 -11.73 10.27
CA VAL A 79 23.19 -11.02 10.33
C VAL A 79 23.29 -10.08 11.53
N THR A 80 23.21 -8.78 11.27
CA THR A 80 23.28 -7.77 12.32
C THR A 80 21.95 -7.04 12.43
N GLY A 81 21.44 -6.91 13.65
CA GLY A 81 20.27 -6.11 13.96
C GLY A 81 20.40 -5.54 15.36
N SER A 82 20.24 -4.24 15.51
CA SER A 82 20.09 -3.58 16.80
C SER A 82 18.73 -2.91 16.78
N ALA A 83 17.76 -3.47 17.50
CA ALA A 83 16.40 -2.98 17.40
C ALA A 83 15.54 -3.35 18.62
N LYS A 84 14.31 -2.84 18.63
CA LYS A 84 13.30 -3.06 19.66
C LYS A 84 12.78 -4.51 19.70
N GLY A 85 12.92 -5.26 18.58
CA GLY A 85 12.46 -6.64 18.45
C GLY A 85 13.54 -7.68 18.83
N ALA A 86 13.13 -8.92 19.05
CA ALA A 86 14.03 -10.03 19.31
C ALA A 86 14.55 -10.63 18.00
N LEU A 87 15.88 -10.83 17.92
CA LEU A 87 16.57 -11.49 16.80
C LEU A 87 17.33 -12.70 17.31
N THR A 88 17.08 -13.85 16.71
CA THR A 88 17.89 -15.06 16.88
C THR A 88 18.50 -15.45 15.54
N VAL A 89 19.81 -15.64 15.50
CA VAL A 89 20.49 -16.09 14.29
C VAL A 89 20.63 -17.60 14.34
N VAL A 90 20.17 -18.29 13.29
CA VAL A 90 20.16 -19.74 13.17
C VAL A 90 20.98 -20.20 11.96
N GLU A 91 21.45 -21.44 11.98
CA GLU A 91 22.20 -22.00 10.84
C GLU A 91 21.23 -22.31 9.68
N TYR A 92 21.66 -22.03 8.45
CA TYR A 92 20.83 -22.29 7.28
C TYR A 92 20.43 -23.78 7.14
N GLY A 93 21.32 -24.69 7.53
CA GLY A 93 21.05 -26.13 7.48
C GLY A 93 19.87 -26.57 8.36
N GLU A 94 19.62 -25.83 9.43
CA GLU A 94 18.57 -26.14 10.43
C GLU A 94 17.22 -25.49 10.11
N ARG A 95 17.07 -24.84 8.96
CA ARG A 95 15.87 -24.04 8.61
C ARG A 95 14.55 -24.78 8.71
N TYR A 96 14.54 -26.10 8.41
CA TYR A 96 13.33 -26.92 8.52
C TYR A 96 12.92 -27.14 9.97
N ASP A 97 13.86 -27.27 10.91
CA ASP A 97 13.59 -27.49 12.33
C ASP A 97 12.84 -26.31 12.97
N TYR A 98 12.94 -25.13 12.36
CA TYR A 98 12.25 -23.93 12.81
C TYR A 98 10.87 -23.71 12.18
N LEU A 99 10.46 -24.53 11.18
CA LEU A 99 9.14 -24.40 10.54
C LEU A 99 7.98 -24.63 11.50
N GLU A 100 8.11 -25.61 12.38
CA GLU A 100 7.06 -25.94 13.36
C GLU A 100 6.72 -24.77 14.28
N GLN A 101 7.73 -23.99 14.68
CA GLN A 101 7.55 -22.88 15.61
C GLN A 101 7.30 -21.54 14.93
N ALA A 102 7.54 -21.40 13.62
CA ALA A 102 7.31 -20.18 12.89
C ALA A 102 5.83 -20.00 12.52
N ASP A 103 5.35 -18.76 12.57
CA ASP A 103 4.02 -18.35 12.10
C ASP A 103 4.10 -17.80 10.67
N VAL A 104 5.22 -17.14 10.36
CA VAL A 104 5.52 -16.61 9.02
C VAL A 104 6.90 -17.07 8.59
N ILE A 105 7.02 -17.53 7.36
CA ILE A 105 8.28 -17.96 6.76
C ILE A 105 8.53 -17.10 5.53
N ILE A 106 9.66 -16.39 5.50
CA ILE A 106 10.03 -15.50 4.39
C ILE A 106 11.31 -16.02 3.75
N SER A 107 11.33 -16.20 2.44
CA SER A 107 12.55 -16.40 1.68
C SER A 107 12.87 -15.20 0.81
N ALA A 108 14.11 -14.71 0.96
CA ALA A 108 14.67 -13.55 0.27
C ALA A 108 16.09 -13.86 -0.21
N THR A 109 16.32 -15.05 -0.76
CA THR A 109 17.65 -15.49 -1.21
C THR A 109 17.83 -15.29 -2.72
N GLU A 110 19.07 -15.38 -3.17
CA GLU A 110 19.44 -15.45 -4.58
C GLU A 110 19.84 -16.90 -4.97
N SER A 111 19.27 -17.89 -4.27
CA SER A 111 19.58 -19.30 -4.52
C SER A 111 19.00 -19.75 -5.86
N PRO A 112 19.78 -20.47 -6.71
CA PRO A 112 19.24 -21.04 -7.93
C PRO A 112 18.41 -22.32 -7.68
N HIS A 113 18.35 -22.81 -6.44
CA HIS A 113 17.66 -24.03 -6.04
C HIS A 113 16.66 -23.73 -4.94
N TYR A 114 15.65 -24.57 -4.82
CA TYR A 114 14.68 -24.45 -3.73
C TYR A 114 15.36 -24.47 -2.37
N THR A 115 15.02 -23.52 -1.55
CA THR A 115 15.42 -23.45 -0.14
C THR A 115 14.45 -24.24 0.72
N LEU A 116 13.19 -24.32 0.32
CA LEU A 116 12.16 -25.13 0.96
C LEU A 116 11.40 -25.92 -0.10
N THR A 117 11.28 -27.25 0.09
CA THR A 117 10.47 -28.15 -0.72
C THR A 117 9.22 -28.59 0.04
N ALA A 118 8.10 -28.80 -0.66
CA ALA A 118 6.86 -29.26 -0.06
C ALA A 118 7.03 -30.64 0.59
N GLY A 119 7.78 -31.54 -0.05
CA GLY A 119 8.01 -32.89 0.45
C GLY A 119 8.74 -32.93 1.79
N GLU A 120 9.78 -32.12 1.97
CA GLU A 120 10.51 -32.03 3.24
C GLU A 120 9.69 -31.25 4.30
N ALA A 121 9.07 -30.12 3.89
CA ALA A 121 8.31 -29.28 4.79
C ALA A 121 7.06 -29.98 5.40
N ALA A 122 6.43 -30.90 4.65
CA ALA A 122 5.23 -31.60 5.10
C ALA A 122 5.40 -32.32 6.43
N GLY A 123 6.58 -32.88 6.69
CA GLY A 123 6.88 -33.57 7.97
C GLY A 123 6.88 -32.62 9.19
N TYR A 124 7.25 -31.36 9.00
CA TYR A 124 7.32 -30.33 10.04
C TYR A 124 6.01 -29.53 10.17
N LEU A 125 5.09 -29.65 9.22
CA LEU A 125 3.85 -28.87 9.14
C LEU A 125 2.59 -29.73 9.38
N ALA A 126 2.77 -30.94 9.91
CA ALA A 126 1.67 -31.89 10.13
C ALA A 126 0.68 -31.48 11.25
N ASP A 127 0.99 -30.41 12.01
CA ASP A 127 0.16 -29.91 13.11
C ASP A 127 -1.08 -29.13 12.62
N GLY A 128 -1.22 -28.85 11.32
CA GLY A 128 -2.35 -28.16 10.70
C GLY A 128 -2.50 -26.69 11.11
N ARG A 129 -1.50 -26.09 11.76
CA ARG A 129 -1.52 -24.67 12.13
C ARG A 129 -1.47 -23.78 10.89
N GLU A 130 -2.16 -22.64 10.96
CA GLU A 130 -2.06 -21.63 9.91
C GLU A 130 -0.66 -20.99 9.88
N ARG A 131 -0.04 -21.02 8.70
CA ARG A 131 1.26 -20.43 8.45
C ARG A 131 1.28 -19.67 7.13
N LEU A 132 1.96 -18.53 7.16
CA LEU A 132 2.14 -17.70 5.98
C LEU A 132 3.55 -17.90 5.43
N PHE A 133 3.65 -18.36 4.20
CA PHE A 133 4.90 -18.44 3.43
C PHE A 133 4.96 -17.27 2.46
N ILE A 134 6.10 -16.59 2.40
CA ILE A 134 6.35 -15.46 1.51
C ILE A 134 7.65 -15.72 0.75
N ASP A 135 7.54 -15.95 -0.55
CA ASP A 135 8.68 -16.12 -1.43
C ASP A 135 8.88 -14.87 -2.28
N ILE A 136 9.98 -14.16 -2.01
CA ILE A 136 10.40 -12.98 -2.79
C ILE A 136 11.73 -13.20 -3.51
N ALA A 137 12.16 -14.44 -3.59
CA ALA A 137 13.35 -14.82 -4.34
C ALA A 137 13.12 -14.79 -5.85
N VAL A 138 14.16 -14.46 -6.61
CA VAL A 138 14.19 -14.52 -8.07
C VAL A 138 15.47 -15.21 -8.53
N PRO A 139 15.37 -16.44 -9.05
CA PRO A 139 14.16 -17.26 -9.23
C PRO A 139 13.52 -17.66 -7.90
N ALA A 140 12.23 -18.07 -7.96
CA ALA A 140 11.51 -18.57 -6.78
C ALA A 140 12.28 -19.73 -6.13
N ASP A 141 12.42 -19.68 -4.81
CA ASP A 141 13.19 -20.68 -4.07
C ASP A 141 12.36 -21.46 -3.02
N MET A 142 11.06 -21.24 -3.00
CA MET A 142 10.08 -22.09 -2.33
C MET A 142 9.25 -22.89 -3.35
N ASP A 143 9.05 -24.16 -3.04
CA ASP A 143 8.19 -25.01 -3.85
C ASP A 143 6.72 -24.52 -3.75
N LYS A 144 6.08 -24.34 -4.91
CA LYS A 144 4.69 -23.86 -4.98
C LYS A 144 3.69 -24.79 -4.28
N ASP A 145 4.00 -26.08 -4.22
CA ASP A 145 3.15 -27.07 -3.57
C ASP A 145 3.09 -26.89 -2.05
N ILE A 146 3.97 -26.08 -1.44
CA ILE A 146 3.85 -25.66 -0.03
C ILE A 146 2.50 -24.99 0.21
N GLY A 147 2.01 -24.19 -0.72
CA GLY A 147 0.70 -23.53 -0.61
C GLY A 147 -0.50 -24.49 -0.66
N THR A 148 -0.29 -25.76 -0.98
CA THR A 148 -1.33 -26.81 -0.98
C THR A 148 -1.35 -27.62 0.32
N LEU A 149 -0.35 -27.46 1.19
CA LEU A 149 -0.29 -28.13 2.48
C LEU A 149 -1.36 -27.56 3.43
N PRO A 150 -1.95 -28.40 4.30
CA PRO A 150 -2.97 -27.94 5.25
C PRO A 150 -2.47 -26.79 6.14
N GLY A 151 -3.26 -25.72 6.23
CA GLY A 151 -2.90 -24.54 7.01
C GLY A 151 -1.85 -23.63 6.39
N CYS A 152 -1.26 -23.98 5.24
CA CYS A 152 -0.20 -23.20 4.60
C CYS A 152 -0.77 -22.29 3.50
N ARG A 153 -0.37 -21.03 3.54
CA ARG A 153 -0.64 -20.04 2.49
C ARG A 153 0.67 -19.51 1.92
N LEU A 154 0.86 -19.59 0.62
CA LEU A 154 2.04 -19.08 -0.06
C LEU A 154 1.69 -17.80 -0.83
N ILE A 155 2.50 -16.76 -0.66
CA ILE A 155 2.48 -15.51 -1.43
C ILE A 155 3.83 -15.38 -2.14
N SER A 156 3.80 -15.21 -3.44
CA SER A 156 5.00 -15.03 -4.27
C SER A 156 5.33 -13.55 -4.53
N ILE A 157 6.52 -13.31 -5.06
CA ILE A 157 6.93 -11.97 -5.51
C ILE A 157 5.98 -11.41 -6.57
N ASP A 158 5.47 -12.24 -7.48
CA ASP A 158 4.51 -11.83 -8.52
C ASP A 158 3.20 -11.29 -7.92
N ASP A 159 2.76 -11.83 -6.77
CA ASP A 159 1.60 -11.34 -6.04
C ASP A 159 1.84 -9.94 -5.49
N PHE A 160 3.03 -9.68 -4.95
CA PHE A 160 3.42 -8.36 -4.48
C PHE A 160 3.59 -7.35 -5.60
N GLU A 161 4.11 -7.74 -6.76
CA GLU A 161 4.22 -6.89 -7.94
C GLU A 161 2.83 -6.49 -8.47
N ARG A 162 1.90 -7.44 -8.50
CA ARG A 162 0.48 -7.16 -8.85
C ARG A 162 -0.17 -6.19 -7.87
N LEU A 163 0.07 -6.35 -6.56
CA LEU A 163 -0.41 -5.43 -5.53
C LEU A 163 0.20 -4.03 -5.67
N ALA A 164 1.51 -3.96 -5.90
CA ALA A 164 2.22 -2.69 -6.11
C ALA A 164 1.68 -1.94 -7.33
N SER A 165 1.46 -2.65 -8.44
CA SER A 165 0.90 -2.09 -9.68
C SER A 165 -0.51 -1.54 -9.46
N ARG A 166 -1.39 -2.29 -8.78
CA ARG A 166 -2.75 -1.84 -8.44
C ARG A 166 -2.74 -0.60 -7.54
N ASN A 167 -1.84 -0.56 -6.55
CA ASN A 167 -1.70 0.59 -5.67
C ASN A 167 -1.22 1.85 -6.42
N ASN A 168 -0.31 1.68 -7.39
CA ASN A 168 0.16 2.79 -8.23
C ASN A 168 -0.96 3.35 -9.10
N ILE A 169 -1.78 2.50 -9.73
CA ILE A 169 -2.94 2.92 -10.53
C ILE A 169 -3.93 3.70 -9.65
N ARG A 170 -4.25 3.19 -8.45
CA ARG A 170 -5.15 3.91 -7.51
C ARG A 170 -4.60 5.26 -7.08
N LYS A 171 -3.28 5.36 -6.82
CA LYS A 171 -2.63 6.63 -6.49
C LYS A 171 -2.69 7.62 -7.65
N GLN A 172 -2.46 7.18 -8.87
CA GLN A 172 -2.57 8.02 -10.05
C GLN A 172 -3.98 8.55 -10.23
N GLN A 173 -5.00 7.68 -10.09
CA GLN A 173 -6.40 8.11 -10.17
C GLN A 173 -6.74 9.13 -9.09
N ALA A 174 -6.35 8.90 -7.85
CA ALA A 174 -6.59 9.84 -6.75
C ALA A 174 -5.92 11.21 -6.98
N ILE A 175 -4.74 11.24 -7.62
CA ILE A 175 -4.07 12.49 -7.99
C ILE A 175 -4.86 13.23 -9.07
N LEU A 176 -5.40 12.53 -10.08
CA LEU A 176 -6.24 13.13 -11.12
C LEU A 176 -7.54 13.69 -10.52
N ASP A 177 -8.23 12.91 -9.70
CA ASP A 177 -9.47 13.31 -9.02
C ASP A 177 -9.26 14.55 -8.13
N ALA A 178 -8.14 14.57 -7.38
CA ALA A 178 -7.77 15.72 -6.57
C ALA A 178 -7.45 16.96 -7.44
N GLY A 179 -6.78 16.76 -8.58
CA GLY A 179 -6.49 17.83 -9.55
C GLY A 179 -7.76 18.47 -10.11
N GLU A 180 -8.76 17.65 -10.50
CA GLU A 180 -10.05 18.16 -10.96
C GLU A 180 -10.83 18.90 -9.87
N MET A 181 -10.81 18.39 -8.63
CA MET A 181 -11.42 19.07 -7.49
C MET A 181 -10.77 20.42 -7.24
N MET A 182 -9.43 20.48 -7.21
CA MET A 182 -8.70 21.74 -7.05
C MET A 182 -9.01 22.74 -8.18
N ALA A 183 -9.12 22.28 -9.43
CA ALA A 183 -9.46 23.15 -10.57
C ALA A 183 -10.85 23.78 -10.40
N ARG A 184 -11.85 23.02 -9.94
CA ARG A 184 -13.22 23.51 -9.65
C ARG A 184 -13.22 24.54 -8.52
N GLU A 185 -12.50 24.26 -7.43
CA GLU A 185 -12.41 25.21 -6.31
C GLU A 185 -11.70 26.50 -6.70
N LEU A 186 -10.64 26.41 -7.50
CA LEU A 186 -9.95 27.58 -8.02
C LEU A 186 -10.85 28.41 -8.95
N ASP A 187 -11.61 27.76 -9.86
CA ASP A 187 -12.57 28.45 -10.72
C ASP A 187 -13.62 29.20 -9.90
N THR A 188 -14.17 28.56 -8.87
CA THR A 188 -15.12 29.19 -7.94
C THR A 188 -14.50 30.37 -7.20
N LEU A 189 -13.28 30.23 -6.72
CA LEU A 189 -12.54 31.30 -6.08
C LEU A 189 -12.31 32.50 -7.03
N TYR A 190 -11.85 32.24 -8.25
CA TYR A 190 -11.66 33.30 -9.26
C TYR A 190 -12.96 34.02 -9.60
N LYS A 191 -14.08 33.30 -9.76
CA LYS A 191 -15.39 33.91 -9.97
C LYS A 191 -15.81 34.79 -8.79
N THR A 192 -15.59 34.33 -7.57
CA THR A 192 -15.89 35.09 -6.34
C THR A 192 -15.06 36.35 -6.24
N LEU A 193 -13.75 36.27 -6.49
CA LEU A 193 -12.85 37.43 -6.48
C LEU A 193 -13.22 38.44 -7.56
N ALA A 194 -13.48 37.96 -8.79
CA ALA A 194 -13.90 38.80 -9.90
C ALA A 194 -15.22 39.52 -9.61
N PHE A 195 -16.19 38.81 -9.00
CA PHE A 195 -17.44 39.40 -8.58
C PHE A 195 -17.24 40.47 -7.50
N HIS A 196 -16.40 40.19 -6.50
CA HIS A 196 -16.10 41.14 -5.43
C HIS A 196 -15.45 42.42 -5.93
N ASP A 197 -14.50 42.31 -6.89
CA ASP A 197 -13.88 43.44 -7.53
C ASP A 197 -14.89 44.23 -8.41
N ALA A 198 -15.79 43.51 -9.09
CA ALA A 198 -16.87 44.11 -9.86
C ALA A 198 -17.91 44.82 -9.00
N ALA A 199 -18.24 44.22 -7.83
CA ALA A 199 -19.23 44.78 -6.90
C ALA A 199 -18.87 46.21 -6.41
N GLY A 200 -17.59 46.46 -6.18
CA GLY A 200 -17.10 47.84 -5.84
C GLY A 200 -17.31 48.87 -6.95
N ARG A 201 -17.62 48.47 -8.17
CA ARG A 201 -17.84 49.34 -9.36
C ARG A 201 -19.30 49.34 -9.82
N LEU A 202 -20.23 48.71 -9.11
CA LEU A 202 -21.62 48.56 -9.53
C LEU A 202 -22.32 49.92 -9.73
N ASP A 203 -22.07 50.94 -8.89
CA ASP A 203 -22.71 52.24 -9.05
C ASP A 203 -22.24 52.98 -10.30
N THR A 204 -20.96 52.90 -10.64
CA THR A 204 -20.42 53.40 -11.92
C THR A 204 -21.05 52.65 -13.10
N TRP A 205 -21.30 51.37 -12.97
CA TRP A 205 -21.94 50.58 -14.02
C TRP A 205 -23.43 50.93 -14.17
N LYS A 206 -24.15 51.15 -13.05
CA LYS A 206 -25.55 51.62 -13.09
C LYS A 206 -25.66 52.94 -13.88
N GLU A 207 -24.80 53.89 -13.56
CA GLU A 207 -24.75 55.17 -14.29
C GLU A 207 -24.44 54.99 -15.78
N ARG A 208 -23.46 54.14 -16.11
CA ARG A 208 -23.04 53.87 -17.47
C ARG A 208 -24.08 53.17 -18.33
N PHE A 209 -24.86 52.29 -17.72
CA PHE A 209 -25.94 51.53 -18.38
C PHE A 209 -27.33 52.15 -18.13
N ALA A 210 -27.41 53.29 -17.47
CA ALA A 210 -28.67 54.02 -17.29
C ALA A 210 -29.31 54.33 -18.65
N GLY A 211 -30.51 53.80 -18.89
CA GLY A 211 -31.22 53.94 -20.16
C GLY A 211 -30.79 52.97 -21.27
N CYS A 212 -29.94 51.99 -20.97
CA CYS A 212 -29.65 50.88 -21.87
C CYS A 212 -30.65 49.74 -21.64
N GLY A 213 -31.40 49.37 -22.65
CA GLY A 213 -32.21 48.16 -22.64
C GLY A 213 -31.35 46.89 -22.79
N PRO A 214 -31.92 45.70 -22.45
CA PRO A 214 -31.18 44.43 -22.57
C PRO A 214 -30.59 44.17 -23.96
N ASP A 215 -31.31 44.60 -24.99
CA ASP A 215 -30.90 44.54 -26.39
C ASP A 215 -29.55 45.22 -26.64
N LYS A 216 -29.40 46.44 -26.15
CA LYS A 216 -28.16 47.21 -26.32
C LYS A 216 -26.98 46.57 -25.56
N ILE A 217 -27.24 45.96 -24.38
CA ILE A 217 -26.24 45.24 -23.61
C ILE A 217 -25.78 44.01 -24.38
N LEU A 218 -26.73 43.22 -24.94
CA LEU A 218 -26.42 42.06 -25.77
C LEU A 218 -25.60 42.41 -27.00
N TYR A 219 -25.94 43.50 -27.73
CA TYR A 219 -25.13 43.98 -28.85
C TYR A 219 -23.71 44.33 -28.43
N PHE A 220 -23.55 45.00 -27.28
CA PHE A 220 -22.23 45.32 -26.75
C PHE A 220 -21.42 44.07 -26.39
N LEU A 221 -22.04 43.10 -25.75
CA LEU A 221 -21.39 41.81 -25.37
C LEU A 221 -20.98 41.02 -26.61
N ARG A 222 -21.87 40.96 -27.64
CA ARG A 222 -21.58 40.29 -28.91
C ARG A 222 -20.31 40.84 -29.57
N ASP A 223 -20.14 42.15 -29.54
CA ASP A 223 -19.02 42.82 -30.20
C ASP A 223 -17.70 42.75 -29.42
N LYS A 224 -17.75 42.34 -28.13
CA LYS A 224 -16.59 42.29 -27.21
C LYS A 224 -16.15 40.90 -26.82
N LEU A 225 -17.04 39.94 -26.89
CA LEU A 225 -16.76 38.54 -26.51
C LEU A 225 -16.49 37.70 -27.75
N ASP A 226 -15.72 36.63 -27.58
CA ASP A 226 -15.64 35.57 -28.57
C ASP A 226 -16.97 34.79 -28.66
N ALA A 227 -17.13 33.99 -29.71
CA ALA A 227 -18.38 33.27 -29.95
C ALA A 227 -18.79 32.33 -28.81
N ALA A 228 -17.83 31.60 -28.22
CA ALA A 228 -18.09 30.64 -27.16
C ALA A 228 -18.53 31.33 -25.85
N SER A 229 -17.84 32.42 -25.48
CA SER A 229 -18.19 33.27 -24.32
C SER A 229 -19.54 33.94 -24.49
N PHE A 230 -19.85 34.41 -25.69
CA PHE A 230 -21.16 35.03 -25.98
C PHE A 230 -22.31 34.02 -25.93
N GLU A 231 -22.12 32.84 -26.51
CA GLU A 231 -23.10 31.74 -26.42
C GLU A 231 -23.37 31.32 -24.97
N ALA A 232 -22.33 31.23 -24.13
CA ALA A 232 -22.47 30.96 -22.71
C ALA A 232 -23.32 32.00 -21.98
N VAL A 233 -23.14 33.30 -22.30
CA VAL A 233 -23.96 34.40 -21.75
C VAL A 233 -25.42 34.24 -22.17
N LEU A 234 -25.72 33.96 -23.44
CA LEU A 234 -27.07 33.76 -23.92
C LEU A 234 -27.76 32.59 -23.19
N LYS A 235 -27.07 31.48 -23.04
CA LYS A 235 -27.58 30.30 -22.33
C LYS A 235 -27.95 30.61 -20.87
N VAL A 236 -27.08 31.33 -20.14
CA VAL A 236 -27.37 31.74 -18.76
C VAL A 236 -28.58 32.69 -18.70
N CYS A 237 -28.78 33.57 -19.68
CA CYS A 237 -29.95 34.44 -19.73
C CYS A 237 -31.24 33.68 -20.00
N GLU A 238 -31.18 32.56 -20.74
CA GLU A 238 -32.36 31.69 -21.04
C GLU A 238 -32.70 30.78 -19.86
N GLU A 239 -31.71 30.28 -19.11
CA GLU A 239 -31.93 29.34 -17.99
C GLU A 239 -32.54 30.01 -16.73
N ASN A 240 -32.47 31.34 -16.58
CA ASN A 240 -33.01 32.08 -15.43
C ASN A 240 -34.48 32.56 -15.63
N GLN A 241 -35.33 31.79 -16.32
CA GLN A 241 -36.77 32.07 -16.48
C GLN A 241 -37.65 31.28 -15.50
N GLU A 242 -37.17 30.88 -14.31
CA GLU A 242 -37.99 30.35 -13.22
C GLU A 242 -38.17 31.37 -12.10
#